data_37d682fffdc3b369b9ba60533ecacc11
#
_entry.id   37d682fffdc3b369b9ba60533ecacc11
#
_cell.length_a   1.000
_cell.length_b   1.000
_cell.length_c   1.000
_cell.angle_alpha   90.00
_cell.angle_beta   90.00
_cell.angle_gamma   90.00
#
_symmetry.space_group_name_H-M   'P 1'
#
loop_
_entity.id
_entity.type
_entity.pdbx_description
1 polymer ?
#
loop_
_entity_poly.entity_id
_entity_poly.type
_entity_poly.pdbx_seq_one_letter_code
_entity_poly.pdbx_strand_id
1 'polypeptide(L)'
;MHIEVKNLSFKFPGTVNAVFNDLNCKISDPGFHALFGPSGVGKTTLARMMIGEINGFSGDIITSEIQHILYTYNLERLPGWCNVREHFQAITPNSSKEKIEELVASFGLEPCMHSRFSQLSLGQQNRTNLARYLLQSFDLLIMDESLANVDEVTKEKIILTMKTLFPDRCFLYISHSVVEVAKFCRQILVFRGHHRHPQTISILGQDHTNGKSVVKKNLEQTMLEIVNAA
;
A
#
# COMPACT_ATOMS: atom_id res chain seq x y z
N MET A 1 0.11 -10.79 13.98
CA MET A 1 0.82 -9.76 13.17
C MET A 1 0.30 -8.40 13.55
N HIS A 2 1.15 -7.45 13.96
CA HIS A 2 0.75 -6.07 14.20
C HIS A 2 1.88 -5.08 13.91
N ILE A 3 1.49 -3.86 13.58
CA ILE A 3 2.38 -2.72 13.41
C ILE A 3 2.00 -1.71 14.49
N GLU A 4 2.96 -1.28 15.31
CA GLU A 4 2.74 -0.30 16.35
C GLU A 4 3.84 0.76 16.30
N VAL A 5 3.45 2.02 16.29
CA VAL A 5 4.35 3.18 16.34
C VAL A 5 4.11 3.86 17.68
N LYS A 6 5.19 4.05 18.46
CA LYS A 6 5.15 4.64 19.81
C LYS A 6 6.06 5.84 19.91
N ASN A 7 5.49 6.97 20.28
CA ASN A 7 6.19 8.23 20.60
C ASN A 7 7.20 8.64 19.51
N LEU A 8 6.88 8.34 18.24
CA LEU A 8 7.78 8.57 17.12
C LEU A 8 7.93 10.06 16.87
N SER A 9 9.16 10.57 16.97
CA SER A 9 9.50 11.93 16.63
C SER A 9 10.65 11.97 15.64
N PHE A 10 10.49 12.80 14.60
CA PHE A 10 11.47 12.91 13.53
C PHE A 10 11.45 14.26 12.85
N LYS A 11 12.64 14.74 12.53
CA LYS A 11 12.88 15.97 11.78
C LYS A 11 14.00 15.76 10.78
N PHE A 12 13.80 16.13 9.52
CA PHE A 12 14.90 16.12 8.54
C PHE A 12 15.98 17.15 8.90
N PRO A 13 17.26 16.81 8.68
CA PRO A 13 18.34 17.77 8.84
C PRO A 13 18.10 19.05 8.03
N GLY A 14 18.32 20.20 8.63
CA GLY A 14 18.16 21.51 7.97
C GLY A 14 16.72 22.02 7.82
N THR A 15 15.69 21.27 8.24
CA THR A 15 14.30 21.75 8.22
C THR A 15 13.94 22.44 9.53
N VAL A 16 12.96 23.34 9.50
CA VAL A 16 12.45 24.03 10.72
C VAL A 16 11.45 23.13 11.44
N ASN A 17 10.53 22.50 10.72
CA ASN A 17 9.44 21.75 11.29
C ASN A 17 9.76 20.24 11.38
N ALA A 18 9.32 19.61 12.46
CA ALA A 18 9.33 18.17 12.60
C ALA A 18 8.26 17.54 11.67
N VAL A 19 8.57 16.38 11.08
CA VAL A 19 7.59 15.57 10.35
C VAL A 19 6.66 14.88 11.33
N PHE A 20 7.26 14.29 12.37
CA PHE A 20 6.55 13.65 13.46
C PHE A 20 6.92 14.26 14.80
N ASN A 21 5.92 14.43 15.66
CA ASN A 21 6.05 14.90 17.01
C ASN A 21 5.14 14.03 17.90
N ASP A 22 5.73 13.05 18.56
CA ASP A 22 5.01 12.08 19.39
C ASP A 22 3.92 11.31 18.62
N LEU A 23 4.24 10.85 17.41
CA LEU A 23 3.31 10.09 16.60
C LEU A 23 3.06 8.72 17.24
N ASN A 24 1.78 8.42 17.44
CA ASN A 24 1.33 7.14 17.96
C ASN A 24 0.26 6.56 17.04
N CYS A 25 0.44 5.33 16.55
CA CYS A 25 -0.58 4.64 15.77
C CYS A 25 -0.38 3.13 15.82
N LYS A 26 -1.45 2.38 15.52
CA LYS A 26 -1.42 0.92 15.54
C LYS A 26 -2.33 0.32 14.48
N ILE A 27 -1.86 -0.78 13.87
CA ILE A 27 -2.61 -1.71 13.03
C ILE A 27 -2.47 -3.08 13.66
N SER A 28 -3.58 -3.72 14.03
CA SER A 28 -3.56 -4.92 14.89
C SER A 28 -3.77 -6.24 14.16
N ASP A 29 -4.25 -6.22 12.93
CA ASP A 29 -4.67 -7.42 12.20
C ASP A 29 -4.11 -7.45 10.78
N PRO A 30 -3.98 -8.63 10.16
CA PRO A 30 -3.77 -8.74 8.72
C PRO A 30 -4.92 -8.09 7.95
N GLY A 31 -4.68 -7.74 6.69
CA GLY A 31 -5.68 -7.15 5.82
C GLY A 31 -5.19 -5.95 5.04
N PHE A 32 -6.14 -5.23 4.45
CA PHE A 32 -5.86 -4.08 3.61
C PHE A 32 -6.12 -2.79 4.39
N HIS A 33 -5.06 -2.08 4.74
CA HIS A 33 -5.08 -0.86 5.57
C HIS A 33 -4.57 0.33 4.78
N ALA A 34 -4.86 1.55 5.23
CA ALA A 34 -4.39 2.76 4.57
C ALA A 34 -3.63 3.72 5.48
N LEU A 35 -2.66 4.43 4.89
CA LEU A 35 -2.19 5.71 5.36
C LEU A 35 -2.78 6.80 4.46
N PHE A 36 -3.64 7.63 5.01
CA PHE A 36 -4.33 8.70 4.29
C PHE A 36 -3.99 10.07 4.86
N GLY A 37 -4.06 11.10 4.06
CA GLY A 37 -3.85 12.50 4.48
C GLY A 37 -3.19 13.33 3.39
N PRO A 38 -3.05 14.66 3.59
CA PRO A 38 -2.45 15.58 2.63
C PRO A 38 -1.02 15.18 2.21
N SER A 39 -0.55 15.75 1.10
CA SER A 39 0.85 15.61 0.72
C SER A 39 1.78 16.25 1.76
N GLY A 40 2.93 15.64 1.98
CA GLY A 40 3.95 16.17 2.91
C GLY A 40 3.72 15.88 4.39
N VAL A 41 2.63 15.21 4.80
CA VAL A 41 2.37 14.89 6.23
C VAL A 41 3.19 13.74 6.79
N GLY A 42 4.04 13.09 5.96
CA GLY A 42 4.97 12.07 6.43
C GLY A 42 4.58 10.61 6.12
N LYS A 43 3.52 10.32 5.35
CA LYS A 43 3.12 8.93 5.02
C LYS A 43 4.25 8.10 4.41
N THR A 44 4.86 8.60 3.33
CA THR A 44 6.05 8.00 2.69
C THR A 44 7.26 7.96 3.63
N THR A 45 7.43 8.97 4.49
CA THR A 45 8.50 9.00 5.48
C THR A 45 8.36 7.85 6.48
N LEU A 46 7.14 7.63 7.02
CA LEU A 46 6.87 6.50 7.89
C LEU A 46 7.10 5.16 7.19
N ALA A 47 6.63 5.01 5.94
CA ALA A 47 6.84 3.81 5.14
C ALA A 47 8.35 3.49 4.99
N ARG A 48 9.17 4.49 4.68
CA ARG A 48 10.62 4.34 4.54
C ARG A 48 11.34 4.06 5.87
N MET A 49 10.82 4.56 6.98
CA MET A 49 11.32 4.17 8.32
C MET A 49 11.03 2.70 8.61
N MET A 50 9.84 2.22 8.26
CA MET A 50 9.45 0.81 8.48
C MET A 50 10.35 -0.18 7.72
N ILE A 51 10.87 0.21 6.55
CA ILE A 51 11.81 -0.61 5.77
C ILE A 51 13.28 -0.30 6.08
N GLY A 52 13.57 0.57 7.04
CA GLY A 52 14.94 0.90 7.48
C GLY A 52 15.72 1.85 6.58
N GLU A 53 15.08 2.48 5.57
CA GLU A 53 15.74 3.48 4.70
C GLU A 53 15.97 4.82 5.41
N ILE A 54 15.12 5.17 6.39
CA ILE A 54 15.26 6.39 7.19
C ILE A 54 15.48 6.00 8.64
N ASN A 55 16.57 6.48 9.20
CA ASN A 55 16.99 6.26 10.59
C ASN A 55 17.16 7.61 11.32
N GLY A 56 17.49 7.57 12.62
CA GLY A 56 17.74 8.78 13.40
C GLY A 56 16.48 9.45 13.94
N PHE A 57 15.40 8.71 14.10
CA PHE A 57 14.19 9.11 14.82
C PHE A 57 14.26 8.68 16.29
N SER A 58 13.46 9.29 17.15
CA SER A 58 13.20 8.83 18.52
C SER A 58 11.84 8.13 18.57
N GLY A 59 11.64 7.27 19.58
CA GLY A 59 10.47 6.40 19.69
C GLY A 59 10.68 5.06 18.98
N ASP A 60 9.63 4.27 18.88
CA ASP A 60 9.71 2.88 18.41
C ASP A 60 8.76 2.61 17.26
N ILE A 61 9.23 1.81 16.30
CA ILE A 61 8.40 1.16 15.28
C ILE A 61 8.50 -0.34 15.50
N ILE A 62 7.42 -0.95 15.93
CA ILE A 62 7.35 -2.37 16.29
C ILE A 62 6.54 -3.10 15.21
N THR A 63 7.15 -4.09 14.57
CA THR A 63 6.51 -4.95 13.57
C THR A 63 6.54 -6.39 14.07
N SER A 64 5.54 -6.77 14.88
CA SER A 64 5.49 -8.11 15.45
C SER A 64 4.95 -9.12 14.45
N GLU A 65 5.65 -10.26 14.34
CA GLU A 65 5.35 -11.36 13.40
C GLU A 65 5.43 -10.93 11.92
N ILE A 66 6.20 -9.88 11.62
CA ILE A 66 6.50 -9.41 10.26
C ILE A 66 8.02 -9.54 10.08
N GLN A 67 8.44 -10.44 9.19
CA GLN A 67 9.84 -10.67 8.87
C GLN A 67 10.24 -10.07 7.52
N HIS A 68 9.31 -10.09 6.55
CA HIS A 68 9.57 -9.62 5.20
C HIS A 68 8.65 -8.46 4.86
N ILE A 69 9.22 -7.26 4.82
CA ILE A 69 8.53 -6.04 4.40
C ILE A 69 8.97 -5.70 2.99
N LEU A 70 8.02 -5.60 2.07
CA LEU A 70 8.25 -5.12 0.72
C LEU A 70 7.64 -3.73 0.55
N TYR A 71 8.30 -2.90 -0.25
CA TYR A 71 7.86 -1.54 -0.53
C TYR A 71 7.85 -1.29 -2.04
N THR A 72 6.71 -0.90 -2.57
CA THR A 72 6.53 -0.53 -3.97
C THR A 72 6.00 0.88 -4.08
N TYR A 73 6.46 1.62 -5.09
CA TYR A 73 6.10 3.01 -5.31
C TYR A 73 5.82 3.29 -6.79
N ASN A 74 5.11 4.38 -7.04
CA ASN A 74 4.78 4.82 -8.40
C ASN A 74 6.05 5.13 -9.21
N LEU A 75 6.06 4.75 -10.49
CA LEU A 75 7.16 4.96 -11.42
C LEU A 75 8.49 4.26 -11.03
N GLU A 76 8.41 3.19 -10.27
CA GLU A 76 9.58 2.36 -9.98
C GLU A 76 10.17 1.81 -11.29
N ARG A 77 11.48 1.98 -11.45
CA ARG A 77 12.18 1.48 -12.63
C ARG A 77 12.42 -0.02 -12.52
N LEU A 78 12.05 -0.74 -13.55
CA LEU A 78 12.21 -2.17 -13.66
C LEU A 78 13.29 -2.54 -14.66
N PRO A 79 13.89 -3.74 -14.51
CA PRO A 79 14.95 -4.21 -15.40
C PRO A 79 14.47 -4.27 -16.86
N GLY A 80 15.27 -3.74 -17.78
CA GLY A 80 14.95 -3.68 -19.21
C GLY A 80 15.52 -4.82 -20.05
N TRP A 81 16.27 -5.77 -19.44
CA TRP A 81 17.01 -6.81 -20.17
C TRP A 81 16.18 -8.04 -20.54
N CYS A 82 15.02 -8.26 -19.90
CA CYS A 82 14.12 -9.38 -20.18
C CYS A 82 12.68 -8.89 -20.41
N ASN A 83 11.82 -9.76 -20.92
CA ASN A 83 10.39 -9.50 -21.00
C ASN A 83 9.69 -9.78 -19.66
N VAL A 84 8.43 -9.37 -19.54
CA VAL A 84 7.63 -9.51 -18.30
C VAL A 84 7.53 -10.98 -17.87
N ARG A 85 7.28 -11.89 -18.79
CA ARG A 85 7.16 -13.34 -18.49
C ARG A 85 8.44 -13.92 -17.92
N GLU A 86 9.57 -13.66 -18.57
CA GLU A 86 10.89 -14.10 -18.10
C GLU A 86 11.20 -13.55 -16.71
N HIS A 87 10.87 -12.29 -16.49
CA HIS A 87 11.08 -11.66 -15.19
C HIS A 87 10.23 -12.33 -14.10
N PHE A 88 8.93 -12.52 -14.34
CA PHE A 88 8.04 -13.20 -13.39
C PHE A 88 8.51 -14.61 -13.06
N GLN A 89 8.92 -15.38 -14.07
CA GLN A 89 9.45 -16.74 -13.87
C GLN A 89 10.73 -16.75 -13.04
N ALA A 90 11.60 -15.76 -13.23
CA ALA A 90 12.87 -15.67 -12.50
C ALA A 90 12.71 -15.36 -11.01
N ILE A 91 11.69 -14.56 -10.65
CA ILE A 91 11.47 -14.12 -9.24
C ILE A 91 10.49 -15.02 -8.49
N THR A 92 9.75 -15.87 -9.18
CA THR A 92 8.72 -16.72 -8.56
C THR A 92 9.29 -18.09 -8.20
N PRO A 93 9.10 -18.59 -6.98
CA PRO A 93 9.44 -19.96 -6.64
C PRO A 93 8.75 -20.96 -7.58
N ASN A 94 9.44 -22.03 -7.93
CA ASN A 94 8.98 -23.03 -8.91
C ASN A 94 7.59 -23.64 -8.64
N SER A 95 7.11 -23.57 -7.40
CA SER A 95 5.80 -24.09 -6.97
C SER A 95 4.61 -23.19 -7.27
N SER A 96 4.79 -22.03 -7.91
CA SER A 96 3.76 -20.98 -7.98
C SER A 96 3.39 -20.55 -9.40
N LYS A 97 3.47 -21.43 -10.39
CA LYS A 97 3.09 -21.09 -11.78
C LYS A 97 1.63 -20.68 -11.93
N GLU A 98 0.73 -21.37 -11.23
CA GLU A 98 -0.70 -21.06 -11.20
C GLU A 98 -0.96 -19.63 -10.69
N LYS A 99 -0.20 -19.21 -9.70
CA LYS A 99 -0.28 -17.85 -9.14
C LYS A 99 0.14 -16.77 -10.14
N ILE A 100 1.13 -17.06 -11.00
CA ILE A 100 1.51 -16.14 -12.08
C ILE A 100 0.33 -15.94 -13.02
N GLU A 101 -0.30 -17.01 -13.51
CA GLU A 101 -1.41 -16.93 -14.47
C GLU A 101 -2.62 -16.20 -13.85
N GLU A 102 -2.93 -16.46 -12.59
CA GLU A 102 -4.03 -15.79 -11.89
C GLU A 102 -3.79 -14.27 -11.71
N LEU A 103 -2.58 -13.88 -11.33
CA LEU A 103 -2.21 -12.45 -11.22
C LEU A 103 -2.18 -11.79 -12.60
N VAL A 104 -1.63 -12.44 -13.62
CA VAL A 104 -1.60 -11.95 -15.00
C VAL A 104 -3.01 -11.65 -15.50
N ALA A 105 -3.95 -12.62 -15.33
CA ALA A 105 -5.35 -12.47 -15.75
C ALA A 105 -6.09 -11.37 -14.96
N SER A 106 -5.89 -11.33 -13.65
CA SER A 106 -6.58 -10.36 -12.79
C SER A 106 -6.08 -8.93 -13.01
N PHE A 107 -4.81 -8.77 -13.34
CA PHE A 107 -4.16 -7.49 -13.58
C PHE A 107 -4.25 -7.04 -15.05
N GLY A 108 -4.83 -7.86 -15.94
CA GLY A 108 -4.93 -7.58 -17.38
C GLY A 108 -3.55 -7.40 -18.02
N LEU A 109 -2.62 -8.30 -17.70
CA LEU A 109 -1.24 -8.25 -18.16
C LEU A 109 -0.94 -9.21 -19.32
N GLU A 110 -1.91 -10.03 -19.75
CA GLU A 110 -1.73 -11.01 -20.84
C GLU A 110 -1.10 -10.38 -22.09
N PRO A 111 -1.56 -9.20 -22.57
CA PRO A 111 -0.98 -8.58 -23.77
C PRO A 111 0.47 -8.14 -23.58
N CYS A 112 0.91 -7.98 -22.33
CA CYS A 112 2.21 -7.41 -21.99
C CYS A 112 3.29 -8.46 -21.72
N MET A 113 2.93 -9.73 -21.62
CA MET A 113 3.83 -10.78 -21.13
C MET A 113 5.10 -10.95 -21.96
N HIS A 114 5.03 -10.69 -23.27
CA HIS A 114 6.18 -10.78 -24.18
C HIS A 114 6.87 -9.42 -24.43
N SER A 115 6.38 -8.36 -23.83
CA SER A 115 6.94 -7.01 -23.98
C SER A 115 8.04 -6.77 -22.93
N ARG A 116 9.00 -5.91 -23.29
CA ARG A 116 9.96 -5.36 -22.32
C ARG A 116 9.32 -4.22 -21.53
N PHE A 117 9.82 -3.96 -20.34
CA PHE A 117 9.28 -2.90 -19.47
C PHE A 117 9.21 -1.53 -20.12
N SER A 118 10.21 -1.17 -20.92
CA SER A 118 10.25 0.11 -21.64
C SER A 118 9.17 0.27 -22.71
N GLN A 119 8.49 -0.80 -23.09
CA GLN A 119 7.42 -0.83 -24.08
C GLN A 119 6.03 -0.72 -23.45
N LEU A 120 5.95 -0.78 -22.12
CA LEU A 120 4.69 -0.73 -21.39
C LEU A 120 4.22 0.70 -21.16
N SER A 121 2.90 0.92 -21.19
CA SER A 121 2.31 2.15 -20.67
C SER A 121 2.54 2.30 -19.16
N LEU A 122 2.43 3.50 -18.62
CA LEU A 122 2.61 3.74 -17.18
C LEU A 122 1.68 2.87 -16.32
N GLY A 123 0.41 2.74 -16.70
CA GLY A 123 -0.53 1.88 -16.00
C GLY A 123 -0.14 0.40 -16.08
N GLN A 124 0.37 -0.08 -17.22
CA GLN A 124 0.89 -1.43 -17.37
C GLN A 124 2.16 -1.63 -16.51
N GLN A 125 3.08 -0.65 -16.50
CA GLN A 125 4.28 -0.70 -15.66
C GLN A 125 3.92 -0.81 -14.18
N ASN A 126 3.00 0.02 -13.68
CA ASN A 126 2.56 -0.03 -12.28
C ASN A 126 1.91 -1.37 -11.93
N ARG A 127 1.04 -1.89 -12.79
CA ARG A 127 0.40 -3.20 -12.59
C ARG A 127 1.41 -4.35 -12.61
N THR A 128 2.34 -4.34 -13.55
CA THR A 128 3.40 -5.35 -13.64
C THR A 128 4.34 -5.26 -12.44
N ASN A 129 4.67 -4.05 -12.00
CA ASN A 129 5.49 -3.86 -10.82
C ASN A 129 4.82 -4.41 -9.55
N LEU A 130 3.54 -4.09 -9.34
CA LEU A 130 2.79 -4.62 -8.21
C LEU A 130 2.69 -6.16 -8.26
N ALA A 131 2.37 -6.74 -9.43
CA ALA A 131 2.33 -8.19 -9.61
C ALA A 131 3.69 -8.85 -9.27
N ARG A 132 4.80 -8.22 -9.65
CA ARG A 132 6.16 -8.66 -9.30
C ARG A 132 6.38 -8.77 -7.79
N TYR A 133 5.89 -7.82 -7.00
CA TYR A 133 6.00 -7.88 -5.54
C TYR A 133 5.12 -8.99 -4.95
N LEU A 134 3.91 -9.17 -5.47
CA LEU A 134 2.98 -10.21 -5.02
C LEU A 134 3.47 -11.65 -5.32
N LEU A 135 4.38 -11.81 -6.27
CA LEU A 135 5.02 -13.09 -6.60
C LEU A 135 6.16 -13.47 -5.65
N GLN A 136 6.63 -12.53 -4.83
CA GLN A 136 7.67 -12.76 -3.82
C GLN A 136 7.07 -13.17 -2.48
N SER A 137 7.91 -13.61 -1.55
CA SER A 137 7.49 -13.85 -0.17
C SER A 137 7.47 -12.55 0.61
N PHE A 138 6.35 -12.25 1.26
CA PHE A 138 6.22 -11.07 2.12
C PHE A 138 5.19 -11.31 3.23
N ASP A 139 5.33 -10.57 4.31
CA ASP A 139 4.34 -10.49 5.39
C ASP A 139 3.58 -9.15 5.30
N LEU A 140 4.31 -8.07 4.98
CA LEU A 140 3.78 -6.73 4.77
C LEU A 140 4.20 -6.20 3.40
N LEU A 141 3.24 -5.74 2.59
CA LEU A 141 3.49 -4.99 1.37
C LEU A 141 3.01 -3.56 1.53
N ILE A 142 3.96 -2.61 1.52
CA ILE A 142 3.66 -1.18 1.51
C ILE A 142 3.55 -0.73 0.06
N MET A 143 2.42 -0.08 -0.27
CA MET A 143 2.05 0.33 -1.62
C MET A 143 1.92 1.86 -1.65
N ASP A 144 2.99 2.54 -2.04
CA ASP A 144 3.02 4.01 -2.10
C ASP A 144 2.62 4.50 -3.49
N GLU A 145 1.34 4.87 -3.65
CA GLU A 145 0.73 5.27 -4.92
C GLU A 145 0.92 4.26 -6.07
N SER A 146 1.14 2.99 -5.76
CA SER A 146 1.50 1.95 -6.73
C SER A 146 0.41 1.65 -7.74
N LEU A 147 -0.84 2.06 -7.49
CA LEU A 147 -1.97 1.95 -8.41
C LEU A 147 -2.32 3.29 -9.09
N ALA A 148 -1.44 4.30 -9.00
CA ALA A 148 -1.59 5.49 -9.81
C ALA A 148 -1.57 5.12 -11.32
N ASN A 149 -2.28 5.90 -12.15
CA ASN A 149 -2.42 5.64 -13.59
C ASN A 149 -3.11 4.31 -13.98
N VAL A 150 -3.81 3.67 -13.05
CA VAL A 150 -4.68 2.51 -13.30
C VAL A 150 -6.13 2.99 -13.22
N ASP A 151 -6.96 2.60 -14.19
CA ASP A 151 -8.38 2.93 -14.19
C ASP A 151 -9.13 2.29 -13.01
N GLU A 152 -10.25 2.88 -12.60
CA GLU A 152 -10.97 2.49 -11.37
C GLU A 152 -11.46 1.04 -11.41
N VAL A 153 -11.94 0.55 -12.56
CA VAL A 153 -12.46 -0.82 -12.70
C VAL A 153 -11.34 -1.84 -12.54
N THR A 154 -10.22 -1.62 -13.21
CA THR A 154 -9.02 -2.46 -13.10
C THR A 154 -8.44 -2.40 -11.69
N LYS A 155 -8.38 -1.22 -11.08
CA LYS A 155 -7.90 -1.03 -9.71
C LYS A 155 -8.74 -1.81 -8.69
N GLU A 156 -10.07 -1.73 -8.79
CA GLU A 156 -10.98 -2.51 -7.94
C GLU A 156 -10.72 -4.00 -8.08
N LYS A 157 -10.65 -4.51 -9.31
CA LYS A 157 -10.35 -5.92 -9.58
C LYS A 157 -9.02 -6.36 -8.95
N ILE A 158 -7.98 -5.54 -9.09
CA ILE A 158 -6.67 -5.80 -8.49
C ILE A 158 -6.76 -5.91 -6.97
N ILE A 159 -7.36 -4.92 -6.30
CA ILE A 159 -7.45 -4.90 -4.84
C ILE A 159 -8.25 -6.10 -4.32
N LEU A 160 -9.38 -6.41 -4.96
CA LEU A 160 -10.20 -7.58 -4.57
C LEU A 160 -9.45 -8.89 -4.78
N THR A 161 -8.71 -9.03 -5.87
CA THR A 161 -7.83 -10.21 -6.11
C THR A 161 -6.76 -10.32 -5.04
N MET A 162 -6.07 -9.21 -4.68
CA MET A 162 -5.07 -9.23 -3.62
C MET A 162 -5.66 -9.70 -2.28
N LYS A 163 -6.83 -9.19 -1.90
CA LYS A 163 -7.51 -9.60 -0.66
C LYS A 163 -7.92 -11.09 -0.67
N THR A 164 -8.28 -11.61 -1.83
CA THR A 164 -8.67 -13.03 -2.00
C THR A 164 -7.46 -13.96 -1.96
N LEU A 165 -6.36 -13.60 -2.66
CA LEU A 165 -5.17 -14.45 -2.77
C LEU A 165 -4.26 -14.40 -1.54
N PHE A 166 -4.35 -13.34 -0.75
CA PHE A 166 -3.45 -13.10 0.37
C PHE A 166 -4.20 -12.70 1.65
N PRO A 167 -5.15 -13.53 2.14
CA PRO A 167 -6.02 -13.17 3.26
C PRO A 167 -5.26 -12.96 4.58
N ASP A 168 -4.10 -13.62 4.75
CA ASP A 168 -3.29 -13.57 5.96
C ASP A 168 -2.11 -12.58 5.86
N ARG A 169 -2.05 -11.78 4.79
CA ARG A 169 -1.00 -10.78 4.59
C ARG A 169 -1.49 -9.39 4.96
N CYS A 170 -0.54 -8.53 5.29
CA CYS A 170 -0.81 -7.13 5.57
C CYS A 170 -0.45 -6.27 4.36
N PHE A 171 -1.37 -5.41 3.97
CA PHE A 171 -1.16 -4.39 2.94
C PHE A 171 -1.31 -3.01 3.56
N LEU A 172 -0.34 -2.15 3.34
CA LEU A 172 -0.38 -0.77 3.78
C LEU A 172 -0.42 0.15 2.56
N TYR A 173 -1.62 0.62 2.23
CA TYR A 173 -1.89 1.39 1.02
C TYR A 173 -1.82 2.89 1.30
N ILE A 174 -0.91 3.57 0.62
CA ILE A 174 -0.82 5.03 0.62
C ILE A 174 -1.53 5.54 -0.64
N SER A 175 -2.66 6.21 -0.45
CA SER A 175 -3.48 6.78 -1.52
C SER A 175 -4.01 8.14 -1.12
N HIS A 176 -4.27 8.98 -2.12
CA HIS A 176 -4.94 10.26 -1.96
C HIS A 176 -6.45 10.19 -2.24
N SER A 177 -6.97 9.03 -2.65
CA SER A 177 -8.38 8.83 -2.93
C SER A 177 -9.17 8.44 -1.68
N VAL A 178 -9.98 9.36 -1.18
CA VAL A 178 -10.90 9.10 -0.06
C VAL A 178 -11.84 7.93 -0.37
N VAL A 179 -12.33 7.85 -1.61
CA VAL A 179 -13.24 6.79 -2.04
C VAL A 179 -12.59 5.42 -1.96
N GLU A 180 -11.34 5.29 -2.46
CA GLU A 180 -10.59 4.04 -2.44
C GLU A 180 -10.34 3.56 -1.01
N VAL A 181 -9.80 4.43 -0.16
CA VAL A 181 -9.46 4.03 1.22
C VAL A 181 -10.73 3.73 2.03
N ALA A 182 -11.80 4.50 1.87
CA ALA A 182 -13.07 4.26 2.55
C ALA A 182 -13.70 2.93 2.11
N LYS A 183 -13.65 2.60 0.81
CA LYS A 183 -14.26 1.42 0.23
C LYS A 183 -13.48 0.15 0.57
N PHE A 184 -12.17 0.17 0.34
CA PHE A 184 -11.37 -1.06 0.33
C PHE A 184 -10.60 -1.33 1.62
N CYS A 185 -10.27 -0.32 2.41
CA CYS A 185 -9.44 -0.53 3.59
C CYS A 185 -10.29 -0.94 4.80
N ARG A 186 -9.69 -1.80 5.65
CA ARG A 186 -10.26 -2.22 6.93
C ARG A 186 -10.05 -1.14 7.99
N GLN A 187 -8.83 -0.63 8.07
CA GLN A 187 -8.45 0.47 8.97
C GLN A 187 -7.72 1.53 8.18
N ILE A 188 -8.02 2.78 8.46
CA ILE A 188 -7.46 3.95 7.80
C ILE A 188 -6.82 4.81 8.86
N LEU A 189 -5.50 4.96 8.81
CA LEU A 189 -4.76 5.91 9.63
C LEU A 189 -4.74 7.26 8.90
N VAL A 190 -5.56 8.19 9.37
CA VAL A 190 -5.65 9.54 8.83
C VAL A 190 -4.56 10.39 9.45
N PHE A 191 -3.57 10.78 8.64
CA PHE A 191 -2.48 11.67 9.04
C PHE A 191 -2.91 13.12 8.95
N ARG A 192 -2.61 13.87 10.00
CA ARG A 192 -2.95 15.28 10.14
C ARG A 192 -1.67 16.13 10.12
N GLY A 193 -1.81 17.40 9.83
CA GLY A 193 -0.66 18.32 9.87
C GLY A 193 0.06 18.32 11.22
N HIS A 194 1.37 18.61 11.20
CA HIS A 194 2.26 18.56 12.38
C HIS A 194 1.83 19.45 13.57
N HIS A 195 0.91 20.38 13.37
CA HIS A 195 0.35 21.23 14.44
C HIS A 195 -0.89 20.61 15.10
N ARG A 196 -1.40 19.49 14.60
CA ARG A 196 -2.59 18.85 15.16
C ARG A 196 -2.21 17.68 16.05
N HIS A 197 -2.80 17.60 17.23
CA HIS A 197 -2.66 16.49 18.16
C HIS A 197 -4.02 15.82 18.39
N PRO A 198 -4.08 14.48 18.34
CA PRO A 198 -3.04 13.57 17.84
C PRO A 198 -2.75 13.77 16.35
N GLN A 199 -1.55 13.44 15.90
CA GLN A 199 -1.17 13.54 14.48
C GLN A 199 -1.84 12.48 13.60
N THR A 200 -2.35 11.39 14.20
CA THR A 200 -3.10 10.35 13.49
C THR A 200 -4.42 10.07 14.16
N ILE A 201 -5.44 9.79 13.35
CA ILE A 201 -6.74 9.27 13.81
C ILE A 201 -6.99 7.97 13.05
N SER A 202 -7.48 6.95 13.77
CA SER A 202 -7.86 5.68 13.18
C SER A 202 -9.36 5.67 12.87
N ILE A 203 -9.70 5.35 11.63
CA ILE A 203 -11.09 5.22 11.14
C ILE A 203 -11.25 3.82 10.55
N LEU A 204 -12.40 3.20 10.76
CA LEU A 204 -12.74 1.93 10.13
C LEU A 204 -13.32 2.18 8.74
N GLY A 205 -12.76 1.51 7.74
CA GLY A 205 -13.29 1.51 6.38
C GLY A 205 -14.35 0.42 6.19
N GLN A 206 -14.87 0.32 4.95
CA GLN A 206 -15.93 -0.66 4.62
C GLN A 206 -15.39 -2.07 4.39
N ASP A 207 -14.06 -2.20 4.26
CA ASP A 207 -13.37 -3.48 4.01
C ASP A 207 -14.07 -4.32 2.92
N HIS A 208 -14.35 -3.68 1.79
CA HIS A 208 -15.05 -4.33 0.68
C HIS A 208 -14.27 -5.54 0.16
N THR A 209 -14.97 -6.66 -0.01
CA THR A 209 -14.44 -7.93 -0.53
C THR A 209 -15.39 -8.51 -1.56
N ASN A 210 -14.93 -9.47 -2.34
CA ASN A 210 -15.77 -10.19 -3.30
C ASN A 210 -17.03 -10.79 -2.64
N GLY A 211 -18.18 -10.60 -3.27
CA GLY A 211 -19.47 -11.10 -2.76
C GLY A 211 -20.13 -10.25 -1.66
N LYS A 212 -19.49 -9.17 -1.20
CA LYS A 212 -20.04 -8.26 -0.19
C LYS A 212 -20.39 -6.92 -0.81
N SER A 213 -21.65 -6.55 -0.86
CA SER A 213 -22.08 -5.25 -1.39
C SER A 213 -21.71 -4.12 -0.45
N VAL A 214 -21.22 -3.02 -1.00
CA VAL A 214 -20.98 -1.79 -0.23
C VAL A 214 -22.28 -1.00 -0.14
N VAL A 215 -22.74 -0.72 1.07
CA VAL A 215 -23.91 0.14 1.29
C VAL A 215 -23.48 1.59 1.07
N LYS A 216 -24.07 2.24 0.06
CA LYS A 216 -23.73 3.61 -0.35
C LYS A 216 -23.72 4.60 0.83
N LYS A 217 -24.74 4.55 1.68
CA LYS A 217 -24.86 5.42 2.86
C LYS A 217 -23.69 5.27 3.82
N ASN A 218 -23.26 4.03 4.08
CA ASN A 218 -22.13 3.77 4.97
C ASN A 218 -20.80 4.26 4.37
N LEU A 219 -20.63 4.08 3.05
CA LEU A 219 -19.46 4.57 2.34
C LEU A 219 -19.37 6.10 2.41
N GLU A 220 -20.46 6.81 2.14
CA GLU A 220 -20.55 8.26 2.22
C GLU A 220 -20.26 8.77 3.65
N GLN A 221 -20.75 8.09 4.67
CA GLN A 221 -20.45 8.41 6.07
C GLN A 221 -18.98 8.24 6.38
N THR A 222 -18.36 7.11 6.00
CA THR A 222 -16.93 6.88 6.20
C THR A 222 -16.08 7.94 5.47
N MET A 223 -16.47 8.30 4.25
CA MET A 223 -15.77 9.36 3.50
C MET A 223 -15.82 10.70 4.24
N LEU A 224 -16.99 11.07 4.79
CA LEU A 224 -17.14 12.31 5.58
C LEU A 224 -16.29 12.27 6.85
N GLU A 225 -16.25 11.13 7.55
CA GLU A 225 -15.40 10.95 8.74
C GLU A 225 -13.92 11.15 8.40
N ILE A 226 -13.44 10.58 7.27
CA ILE A 226 -12.06 10.75 6.81
C ILE A 226 -11.74 12.21 6.50
N VAL A 227 -12.63 12.90 5.76
CA VAL A 227 -12.42 14.30 5.37
C VAL A 227 -12.41 15.23 6.60
N ASN A 228 -13.31 14.99 7.56
CA ASN A 228 -13.37 15.78 8.80
C ASN A 228 -12.17 15.52 9.73
N ALA A 229 -11.58 14.34 9.65
CA ALA A 229 -10.41 13.97 10.45
C ALA A 229 -9.10 14.53 9.88
N ALA A 230 -8.97 14.71 8.55
CA ALA A 230 -7.76 15.17 7.86
C ALA A 230 -7.61 16.72 8.03
#